data_aacefba25bbf392442d51ec5ab7060fb
#
_entry.id   aacefba25bbf392442d51ec5ab7060fb
#
_cell.length_a   1.000
_cell.length_b   1.000
_cell.length_c   1.000
_cell.angle_alpha   90.00
_cell.angle_beta   90.00
_cell.angle_gamma   90.00
#
_symmetry.space_group_name_H-M   'P 1'
#
loop_
_entity.id
_entity.type
_entity.pdbx_description
1 polymer ?
#
loop_
_entity_poly.entity_id
_entity_poly.type
_entity_poly.pdbx_seq_one_letter_code
_entity_poly.pdbx_strand_id
1 'polypeptide(L)'
;LLPADTELAPRNPGVEPWDELSENEQKLAARLQEAFAGFLDHTDAQVGRLLDTLEQLGELDNTIIVFLSDNGASQEGGRFGSMHEMKYFNLMDETPDEAVERLDDIGGPHSHTNYPWGWAQAGNTPFKWYKQNTHEGGVHVPMIVHWPAGITDGGSVRHQFHHVNDIVPTIYEAI
;
A
#
# COMPACT_ATOMS: atom_id res chain seq x y z
N LEU A 1 1.28 -12.16 -10.24
CA LEU A 1 1.81 -13.23 -9.38
C LEU A 1 3.25 -13.52 -9.78
N LEU A 2 4.11 -13.71 -8.80
CA LEU A 2 5.52 -14.04 -9.02
C LEU A 2 5.69 -15.50 -9.43
N PRO A 3 6.65 -15.84 -10.30
CA PRO A 3 7.10 -17.21 -10.50
C PRO A 3 7.54 -17.86 -9.17
N ALA A 4 7.32 -19.18 -9.05
CA ALA A 4 7.61 -19.90 -7.80
C ALA A 4 9.12 -19.94 -7.45
N ASP A 5 9.97 -19.75 -8.43
CA ASP A 5 11.44 -19.73 -8.35
C ASP A 5 12.03 -18.31 -8.29
N THR A 6 11.19 -17.29 -8.07
CA THR A 6 11.66 -15.91 -7.96
C THR A 6 12.57 -15.75 -6.74
N GLU A 7 13.80 -15.30 -6.96
CA GLU A 7 14.70 -14.92 -5.88
C GLU A 7 14.24 -13.60 -5.27
N LEU A 8 13.90 -13.63 -3.98
CA LEU A 8 13.45 -12.44 -3.27
C LEU A 8 14.65 -11.63 -2.78
N ALA A 9 14.48 -10.30 -2.76
CA ALA A 9 15.48 -9.43 -2.14
C ALA A 9 15.68 -9.80 -0.65
N PRO A 10 16.90 -9.68 -0.13
CA PRO A 10 17.14 -9.88 1.30
C PRO A 10 16.37 -8.84 2.13
N ARG A 11 16.17 -9.17 3.41
CA ARG A 11 15.58 -8.19 4.34
C ARG A 11 16.35 -6.88 4.31
N ASN A 12 15.62 -5.77 4.34
CA ASN A 12 16.21 -4.45 4.44
C ASN A 12 16.88 -4.27 5.82
N PRO A 13 17.92 -3.43 5.94
CA PRO A 13 18.49 -3.09 7.23
C PRO A 13 17.43 -2.61 8.23
N GLY A 14 17.45 -3.14 9.45
CA GLY A 14 16.49 -2.82 10.50
C GLY A 14 15.19 -3.61 10.47
N VAL A 15 15.01 -4.50 9.47
CA VAL A 15 13.90 -5.46 9.44
C VAL A 15 14.38 -6.79 10.03
N GLU A 16 13.94 -7.06 11.24
CA GLU A 16 14.28 -8.30 11.94
C GLU A 16 13.47 -9.50 11.44
N PRO A 17 13.99 -10.73 11.57
CA PRO A 17 13.20 -11.93 11.40
C PRO A 17 12.00 -11.94 12.36
N TRP A 18 10.86 -12.44 11.90
CA TRP A 18 9.67 -12.54 12.74
C TRP A 18 9.91 -13.30 14.04
N ASP A 19 10.66 -14.39 13.98
CA ASP A 19 10.95 -15.27 15.12
C ASP A 19 11.94 -14.66 16.14
N GLU A 20 12.60 -13.55 15.77
CA GLU A 20 13.51 -12.81 16.66
C GLU A 20 12.81 -11.64 17.35
N LEU A 21 11.58 -11.30 16.94
CA LEU A 21 10.77 -10.28 17.59
C LEU A 21 10.25 -10.79 18.94
N SER A 22 10.18 -9.90 19.93
CA SER A 22 9.53 -10.19 21.21
C SER A 22 8.03 -10.45 21.01
N GLU A 23 7.39 -11.04 22.01
CA GLU A 23 5.95 -11.32 21.99
C GLU A 23 5.11 -10.05 21.79
N ASN A 24 5.52 -8.93 22.42
CA ASN A 24 4.83 -7.65 22.29
C ASN A 24 5.03 -7.02 20.91
N GLU A 25 6.23 -7.10 20.34
CA GLU A 25 6.50 -6.65 18.97
C GLU A 25 5.66 -7.44 17.96
N GLN A 26 5.57 -8.75 18.09
CA GLN A 26 4.75 -9.60 17.23
C GLN A 26 3.26 -9.25 17.35
N LYS A 27 2.74 -9.09 18.58
CA LYS A 27 1.34 -8.72 18.83
C LYS A 27 1.01 -7.36 18.20
N LEU A 28 1.86 -6.38 18.43
CA LEU A 28 1.70 -5.04 17.87
C LEU A 28 1.73 -5.07 16.34
N ALA A 29 2.75 -5.72 15.76
CA ALA A 29 2.90 -5.82 14.32
C ALA A 29 1.70 -6.52 13.65
N ALA A 30 1.23 -7.62 14.24
CA ALA A 30 0.07 -8.35 13.73
C ALA A 30 -1.21 -7.47 13.77
N ARG A 31 -1.45 -6.76 14.88
CA ARG A 31 -2.62 -5.89 15.02
C ARG A 31 -2.59 -4.70 14.08
N LEU A 32 -1.42 -4.08 13.86
CA LEU A 32 -1.26 -2.99 12.91
C LEU A 32 -1.53 -3.43 11.47
N GLN A 33 -1.07 -4.64 11.11
CA GLN A 33 -1.34 -5.21 9.78
C GLN A 33 -2.81 -5.58 9.60
N GLU A 34 -3.45 -6.10 10.63
CA GLU A 34 -4.90 -6.38 10.62
C GLU A 34 -5.70 -5.10 10.37
N ALA A 35 -5.38 -4.00 11.06
CA ALA A 35 -6.04 -2.71 10.85
C ALA A 35 -5.81 -2.16 9.45
N PHE A 36 -4.59 -2.29 8.90
CA PHE A 36 -4.29 -1.89 7.53
C PHE A 36 -5.10 -2.73 6.53
N ALA A 37 -5.14 -4.05 6.69
CA ALA A 37 -5.90 -4.93 5.82
C ALA A 37 -7.40 -4.61 5.84
N GLY A 38 -7.98 -4.36 7.03
CA GLY A 38 -9.37 -3.93 7.17
C GLY A 38 -9.65 -2.57 6.52
N PHE A 39 -8.72 -1.63 6.61
CA PHE A 39 -8.82 -0.34 5.92
C PHE A 39 -8.77 -0.51 4.39
N LEU A 40 -7.89 -1.36 3.89
CA LEU A 40 -7.78 -1.65 2.46
C LEU A 40 -9.06 -2.32 1.92
N ASP A 41 -9.61 -3.31 2.63
CA ASP A 41 -10.88 -3.96 2.30
C ASP A 41 -12.03 -2.94 2.25
N HIS A 42 -12.10 -2.04 3.23
CA HIS A 42 -13.08 -0.96 3.23
C HIS A 42 -12.89 -0.03 2.03
N THR A 43 -11.66 0.34 1.70
CA THR A 43 -11.34 1.21 0.56
C THR A 43 -11.77 0.56 -0.75
N ASP A 44 -11.47 -0.72 -0.95
CA ASP A 44 -11.88 -1.49 -2.11
C ASP A 44 -13.41 -1.50 -2.27
N ALA A 45 -14.13 -1.74 -1.18
CA ALA A 45 -15.59 -1.67 -1.18
C ALA A 45 -16.13 -0.29 -1.60
N GLN A 46 -15.47 0.82 -1.18
CA GLN A 46 -15.92 2.16 -1.60
C GLN A 46 -15.59 2.44 -3.08
N VAL A 47 -14.47 1.93 -3.59
CA VAL A 47 -14.16 1.99 -5.03
C VAL A 47 -15.23 1.21 -5.81
N GLY A 48 -15.61 0.01 -5.36
CA GLY A 48 -16.71 -0.76 -5.96
C GLY A 48 -18.01 0.03 -6.05
N ARG A 49 -18.42 0.71 -4.97
CA ARG A 49 -19.61 1.57 -4.97
C ARG A 49 -19.54 2.72 -5.99
N LEU A 50 -18.35 3.29 -6.21
CA LEU A 50 -18.16 4.32 -7.24
C LEU A 50 -18.37 3.73 -8.64
N LEU A 51 -17.81 2.55 -8.90
CA LEU A 51 -17.96 1.85 -10.18
C LEU A 51 -19.44 1.47 -10.44
N ASP A 52 -20.13 0.92 -9.44
CA ASP A 52 -21.57 0.62 -9.52
C ASP A 52 -22.40 1.86 -9.85
N THR A 53 -22.03 3.01 -9.30
CA THR A 53 -22.71 4.28 -9.58
C THR A 53 -22.51 4.70 -11.04
N LEU A 54 -21.29 4.61 -11.57
CA LEU A 54 -21.00 4.91 -12.98
C LEU A 54 -21.77 3.95 -13.92
N GLU A 55 -21.85 2.67 -13.56
CA GLU A 55 -22.61 1.68 -14.32
C GLU A 55 -24.11 2.01 -14.34
N GLN A 56 -24.71 2.34 -13.18
CA GLN A 56 -26.12 2.73 -13.07
C GLN A 56 -26.46 4.00 -13.86
N LEU A 57 -25.49 4.91 -14.01
CA LEU A 57 -25.62 6.12 -14.83
C LEU A 57 -25.42 5.83 -16.32
N GLY A 58 -24.95 4.66 -16.71
CA GLY A 58 -24.63 4.32 -18.08
C GLY A 58 -23.33 4.98 -18.59
N GLU A 59 -22.47 5.45 -17.69
CA GLU A 59 -21.24 6.21 -18.02
C GLU A 59 -19.95 5.38 -17.86
N LEU A 60 -20.03 4.18 -17.27
CA LEU A 60 -18.84 3.38 -16.97
C LEU A 60 -18.00 3.07 -18.21
N ASP A 61 -18.62 2.68 -19.32
CA ASP A 61 -17.93 2.32 -20.54
C ASP A 61 -17.18 3.47 -21.19
N ASN A 62 -17.69 4.70 -21.01
CA ASN A 62 -17.10 5.94 -21.57
C ASN A 62 -16.35 6.76 -20.53
N THR A 63 -16.01 6.17 -19.41
CA THR A 63 -15.20 6.82 -18.35
C THR A 63 -13.80 6.23 -18.33
N ILE A 64 -12.77 7.09 -18.38
CA ILE A 64 -11.38 6.67 -18.14
C ILE A 64 -11.17 6.60 -16.63
N ILE A 65 -10.89 5.40 -16.12
CA ILE A 65 -10.56 5.16 -14.72
C ILE A 65 -9.11 4.76 -14.63
N VAL A 66 -8.32 5.52 -13.87
CA VAL A 66 -6.93 5.23 -13.57
C VAL A 66 -6.81 4.98 -12.07
N PHE A 67 -6.43 3.77 -11.70
CA PHE A 67 -6.22 3.37 -10.31
C PHE A 67 -4.75 2.99 -10.10
N LEU A 68 -4.07 3.69 -9.20
CA LEU A 68 -2.65 3.46 -8.93
C LEU A 68 -2.31 3.81 -7.48
N SER A 69 -1.16 3.33 -7.02
CA SER A 69 -0.50 3.87 -5.82
C SER A 69 0.44 5.00 -6.21
N ASP A 70 0.59 6.01 -5.37
CA ASP A 70 1.49 7.16 -5.59
C ASP A 70 2.95 6.85 -5.25
N ASN A 71 3.18 5.83 -4.43
CA ASN A 71 4.51 5.34 -4.01
C ASN A 71 4.41 3.89 -3.51
N GLY A 72 5.56 3.29 -3.23
CA GLY A 72 5.62 2.00 -2.55
C GLY A 72 5.05 2.04 -1.13
N ALA A 73 4.99 0.89 -0.46
CA ALA A 73 4.43 0.77 0.87
C ALA A 73 5.06 1.76 1.87
N SER A 74 4.25 2.30 2.77
CA SER A 74 4.69 3.29 3.76
C SER A 74 5.69 2.70 4.76
N GLN A 75 6.75 3.46 5.06
CA GLN A 75 7.72 3.14 6.10
C GLN A 75 7.60 4.04 7.35
N GLU A 76 6.62 4.94 7.36
CA GLU A 76 6.47 5.95 8.41
C GLU A 76 6.13 5.35 9.78
N GLY A 77 5.76 4.09 9.85
CA GLY A 77 5.61 3.36 11.11
C GLY A 77 6.94 3.03 11.81
N GLY A 78 8.07 3.21 11.12
CA GLY A 78 9.37 2.87 11.69
C GLY A 78 9.57 1.35 11.86
N ARG A 79 10.53 0.99 12.70
CA ARG A 79 10.92 -0.41 12.91
C ARG A 79 9.78 -1.28 13.47
N PHE A 80 8.98 -0.73 14.38
CA PHE A 80 7.99 -1.49 15.16
C PHE A 80 6.53 -1.13 14.85
N GLY A 81 6.30 -0.15 14.00
CA GLY A 81 4.99 0.43 13.78
C GLY A 81 4.72 1.61 14.72
N SER A 82 3.62 2.30 14.51
CA SER A 82 3.23 3.46 15.32
C SER A 82 1.73 3.48 15.54
N MET A 83 1.30 3.82 16.75
CA MET A 83 -0.11 4.10 17.09
C MET A 83 -0.58 5.43 16.49
N HIS A 84 0.34 6.35 16.26
CA HIS A 84 0.08 7.66 15.69
C HIS A 84 1.25 8.11 14.83
N GLU A 85 1.06 8.24 13.52
CA GLU A 85 2.13 8.64 12.59
C GLU A 85 2.78 9.98 12.96
N MET A 86 2.03 10.89 13.59
CA MET A 86 2.57 12.17 14.05
C MET A 86 3.66 12.02 15.11
N LYS A 87 3.73 10.90 15.82
CA LYS A 87 4.86 10.59 16.71
C LYS A 87 6.14 10.42 15.91
N TYR A 88 6.09 9.64 14.82
CA TYR A 88 7.21 9.45 13.92
C TYR A 88 7.74 10.81 13.38
N PHE A 89 6.85 11.64 12.85
CA PHE A 89 7.25 12.95 12.30
C PHE A 89 7.75 13.95 13.34
N ASN A 90 7.34 13.81 14.59
CA ASN A 90 7.80 14.67 15.69
C ASN A 90 8.95 14.05 16.50
N LEU A 91 9.53 12.96 16.04
CA LEU A 91 10.62 12.24 16.70
C LEU A 91 10.29 11.88 18.16
N MET A 92 9.04 11.49 18.38
CA MET A 92 8.54 11.03 19.69
C MET A 92 8.64 9.51 19.74
N ASP A 93 9.40 9.00 20.68
CA ASP A 93 9.54 7.57 20.90
C ASP A 93 8.23 6.95 21.36
N GLU A 94 7.97 5.73 20.87
CA GLU A 94 6.90 4.86 21.33
C GLU A 94 7.44 3.43 21.33
N THR A 95 7.43 2.80 22.48
CA THR A 95 7.89 1.43 22.61
C THR A 95 6.77 0.45 22.30
N PRO A 96 7.07 -0.76 21.78
CA PRO A 96 6.07 -1.81 21.60
C PRO A 96 5.35 -2.18 22.90
N ASP A 97 6.04 -2.13 24.04
CA ASP A 97 5.46 -2.43 25.36
C ASP A 97 4.40 -1.40 25.77
N GLU A 98 4.61 -0.13 25.48
CA GLU A 98 3.60 0.92 25.70
C GLU A 98 2.43 0.81 24.72
N ALA A 99 2.72 0.50 23.45
CA ALA A 99 1.70 0.41 22.41
C ALA A 99 0.74 -0.79 22.61
N VAL A 100 1.24 -1.94 23.09
CA VAL A 100 0.38 -3.12 23.33
C VAL A 100 -0.65 -2.93 24.43
N GLU A 101 -0.45 -1.96 25.34
CA GLU A 101 -1.46 -1.61 26.35
C GLU A 101 -2.72 -1.00 25.73
N ARG A 102 -2.63 -0.58 24.46
CA ARG A 102 -3.68 0.14 23.72
C ARG A 102 -4.05 -0.52 22.38
N LEU A 103 -3.85 -1.84 22.25
CA LEU A 103 -4.16 -2.57 21.00
C LEU A 103 -5.60 -2.38 20.52
N ASP A 104 -6.55 -2.23 21.44
CA ASP A 104 -7.97 -2.05 21.12
C ASP A 104 -8.26 -0.67 20.50
N ASP A 105 -7.39 0.32 20.66
CA ASP A 105 -7.51 1.62 20.01
C ASP A 105 -7.13 1.56 18.50
N ILE A 106 -6.35 0.55 18.10
CA ILE A 106 -5.85 0.41 16.73
C ILE A 106 -7.01 0.17 15.76
N GLY A 107 -7.10 1.05 14.75
CA GLY A 107 -8.19 1.06 13.78
C GLY A 107 -9.41 1.83 14.23
N GLY A 108 -9.39 2.39 15.45
CA GLY A 108 -10.44 3.21 16.03
C GLY A 108 -10.18 4.73 15.90
N PRO A 109 -11.09 5.56 16.42
CA PRO A 109 -11.02 7.02 16.27
C PRO A 109 -9.88 7.67 17.05
N HIS A 110 -9.20 6.93 17.91
CA HIS A 110 -8.11 7.41 18.77
C HIS A 110 -6.72 6.95 18.29
N SER A 111 -6.65 6.44 17.06
CA SER A 111 -5.38 6.02 16.45
C SER A 111 -5.28 6.50 15.00
N HIS A 112 -4.06 6.72 14.55
CA HIS A 112 -3.72 6.97 13.15
C HIS A 112 -2.44 6.20 12.86
N THR A 113 -2.60 4.91 12.66
CA THR A 113 -1.54 3.93 12.73
C THR A 113 -0.76 3.77 11.43
N ASN A 114 0.51 3.42 11.57
CA ASN A 114 1.32 2.86 10.50
C ASN A 114 1.92 1.52 10.95
N TYR A 115 1.95 0.56 10.03
CA TYR A 115 2.57 -0.74 10.27
C TYR A 115 4.11 -0.65 10.26
N PRO A 116 4.84 -1.63 10.83
CA PRO A 116 6.29 -1.64 10.86
C PRO A 116 6.93 -1.91 9.49
N TRP A 117 8.23 -1.58 9.36
CA TRP A 117 9.04 -1.80 8.14
C TRP A 117 8.96 -3.20 7.58
N GLY A 118 8.80 -4.22 8.43
CA GLY A 118 8.67 -5.60 7.98
C GLY A 118 7.47 -5.80 7.05
N TRP A 119 6.33 -5.21 7.39
CA TRP A 119 5.14 -5.25 6.53
C TRP A 119 5.27 -4.36 5.30
N ALA A 120 5.96 -3.20 5.41
CA ALA A 120 6.26 -2.38 4.24
C ALA A 120 7.10 -3.15 3.22
N GLN A 121 8.12 -3.88 3.66
CA GLN A 121 8.91 -4.74 2.78
C GLN A 121 8.10 -5.89 2.21
N ALA A 122 7.30 -6.56 3.02
CA ALA A 122 6.46 -7.67 2.57
C ALA A 122 5.46 -7.22 1.49
N GLY A 123 4.85 -6.04 1.66
CA GLY A 123 3.92 -5.45 0.69
C GLY A 123 4.55 -5.05 -0.64
N ASN A 124 5.86 -4.82 -0.68
CA ASN A 124 6.59 -4.45 -1.90
C ASN A 124 7.30 -5.63 -2.57
N THR A 125 7.20 -6.83 -2.01
CA THR A 125 7.84 -8.04 -2.58
C THR A 125 7.46 -8.23 -4.05
N PRO A 126 8.43 -8.44 -4.97
CA PRO A 126 9.83 -8.84 -4.76
C PRO A 126 10.83 -7.68 -4.66
N PHE A 127 10.36 -6.45 -4.72
CA PHE A 127 11.21 -5.29 -4.80
C PHE A 127 11.85 -4.94 -3.45
N LYS A 128 13.06 -4.39 -3.53
CA LYS A 128 13.81 -3.94 -2.36
C LYS A 128 13.38 -2.53 -1.95
N TRP A 129 13.35 -2.27 -0.65
CA TRP A 129 12.97 -1.01 -0.04
C TRP A 129 11.47 -0.68 -0.20
N TYR A 130 11.10 0.53 0.14
CA TYR A 130 9.73 1.03 0.26
C TYR A 130 9.69 2.55 0.05
N LYS A 131 8.56 3.20 0.23
CA LYS A 131 8.38 4.67 0.15
C LYS A 131 9.58 5.43 0.70
N GLN A 132 9.90 6.60 0.13
CA GLN A 132 11.06 7.46 0.39
C GLN A 132 12.39 6.94 -0.18
N ASN A 133 12.40 5.80 -0.84
CA ASN A 133 13.59 5.26 -1.49
C ASN A 133 13.43 5.28 -3.01
N THR A 134 14.52 5.49 -3.73
CA THR A 134 14.55 5.46 -5.20
C THR A 134 14.75 4.04 -5.77
N HIS A 135 14.78 3.03 -4.91
CA HIS A 135 14.70 1.63 -5.30
C HIS A 135 13.29 1.26 -5.78
N GLU A 136 13.17 0.17 -6.52
CA GLU A 136 11.90 -0.24 -7.11
C GLU A 136 10.77 -0.39 -6.09
N GLY A 137 11.02 -0.86 -4.87
CA GLY A 137 10.02 -0.91 -3.80
C GLY A 137 9.46 0.45 -3.38
N GLY A 138 10.16 1.54 -3.70
CA GLY A 138 9.67 2.90 -3.44
C GLY A 138 8.95 3.56 -4.60
N VAL A 139 9.28 3.17 -5.85
CA VAL A 139 8.86 3.89 -7.06
C VAL A 139 8.14 3.02 -8.12
N HIS A 140 8.31 1.70 -8.05
CA HIS A 140 7.67 0.77 -8.99
C HIS A 140 6.33 0.31 -8.42
N VAL A 141 5.27 1.02 -8.78
CA VAL A 141 3.92 0.77 -8.28
C VAL A 141 3.01 0.24 -9.39
N PRO A 142 1.99 -0.57 -9.05
CA PRO A 142 1.02 -1.03 -10.03
C PRO A 142 0.08 0.11 -10.46
N MET A 143 -0.37 0.04 -11.72
CA MET A 143 -1.41 0.92 -12.25
C MET A 143 -2.44 0.08 -13.02
N ILE A 144 -3.70 0.38 -12.82
CA ILE A 144 -4.82 -0.18 -13.60
C ILE A 144 -5.45 0.95 -14.40
N VAL A 145 -5.67 0.71 -15.70
CA VAL A 145 -6.44 1.61 -16.56
C VAL A 145 -7.65 0.85 -17.07
N HIS A 146 -8.82 1.38 -16.82
CA HIS A 146 -10.09 0.85 -17.31
C HIS A 146 -10.79 1.91 -18.16
N TRP A 147 -11.06 1.58 -19.43
CA TRP A 147 -11.80 2.44 -20.37
C TRP A 147 -12.33 1.57 -21.53
N PRO A 148 -13.46 0.89 -21.36
CA PRO A 148 -14.01 -0.03 -22.36
C PRO A 148 -14.22 0.60 -23.73
N ALA A 149 -14.68 1.85 -23.81
CA ALA A 149 -14.88 2.53 -25.09
C ALA A 149 -13.59 2.78 -25.88
N GLY A 150 -12.43 2.89 -25.21
CA GLY A 150 -11.15 3.20 -25.87
C GLY A 150 -10.15 2.04 -25.88
N ILE A 151 -10.29 1.04 -24.98
CA ILE A 151 -9.35 -0.09 -24.86
C ILE A 151 -10.04 -1.37 -25.33
N THR A 152 -9.66 -1.87 -26.50
CA THR A 152 -10.29 -3.06 -27.13
C THR A 152 -9.64 -4.38 -26.72
N ASP A 153 -8.44 -4.36 -26.13
CA ASP A 153 -7.65 -5.52 -25.73
C ASP A 153 -7.42 -5.57 -24.20
N GLY A 154 -8.46 -5.27 -23.43
CA GLY A 154 -8.45 -5.28 -21.98
C GLY A 154 -8.07 -6.64 -21.36
N GLY A 155 -7.76 -6.65 -20.05
CA GLY A 155 -7.45 -7.85 -19.27
C GLY A 155 -6.00 -8.34 -19.40
N SER A 156 -5.15 -7.65 -20.15
CA SER A 156 -3.73 -8.02 -20.30
C SER A 156 -2.81 -7.18 -19.39
N VAL A 157 -1.73 -7.82 -18.90
CA VAL A 157 -0.67 -7.13 -18.17
C VAL A 157 0.30 -6.49 -19.16
N ARG A 158 0.63 -5.22 -18.92
CA ARG A 158 1.59 -4.43 -19.67
C ARG A 158 2.85 -4.23 -18.86
N HIS A 159 4.02 -4.36 -19.48
CA HIS A 159 5.33 -4.27 -18.80
C HIS A 159 6.17 -3.07 -19.26
N GLN A 160 5.64 -2.24 -20.17
CA GLN A 160 6.36 -1.02 -20.55
C GLN A 160 6.41 -0.03 -19.40
N PHE A 161 7.52 0.70 -19.33
CA PHE A 161 7.71 1.76 -18.34
C PHE A 161 6.71 2.91 -18.60
N HIS A 162 6.10 3.36 -17.51
CA HIS A 162 5.26 4.57 -17.46
C HIS A 162 5.69 5.43 -16.29
N HIS A 163 5.47 6.72 -16.40
CA HIS A 163 5.65 7.65 -15.30
C HIS A 163 4.34 8.41 -15.04
N VAL A 164 4.10 8.83 -13.81
CA VAL A 164 2.88 9.58 -13.45
C VAL A 164 2.67 10.83 -14.31
N ASN A 165 3.75 11.45 -14.80
CA ASN A 165 3.68 12.59 -15.71
C ASN A 165 3.08 12.26 -17.09
N ASP A 166 3.00 10.97 -17.46
CA ASP A 166 2.44 10.54 -18.74
C ASP A 166 0.90 10.48 -18.69
N ILE A 167 0.29 10.47 -17.51
CA ILE A 167 -1.16 10.35 -17.33
C ILE A 167 -1.89 11.53 -17.96
N VAL A 168 -1.49 12.76 -17.64
CA VAL A 168 -2.18 13.96 -18.13
C VAL A 168 -2.09 14.13 -19.65
N PRO A 169 -0.91 14.00 -20.30
CA PRO A 169 -0.84 13.99 -21.76
C PRO A 169 -1.67 12.89 -22.41
N THR A 170 -1.69 11.69 -21.83
CA THR A 170 -2.49 10.56 -22.32
C THR A 170 -4.00 10.88 -22.28
N ILE A 171 -4.48 11.50 -21.21
CA ILE A 171 -5.88 11.92 -21.12
C ILE A 171 -6.18 12.96 -22.21
N TYR A 172 -5.32 13.97 -22.43
CA TYR A 172 -5.53 14.97 -23.48
C TYR A 172 -5.52 14.39 -24.89
N GLU A 173 -4.79 13.30 -25.13
CA GLU A 173 -4.80 12.62 -26.42
C GLU A 173 -6.07 11.75 -26.62
N ALA A 174 -6.64 11.25 -25.50
CA ALA A 174 -7.80 10.37 -25.52
C ALA A 174 -9.15 11.09 -25.69
N ILE A 175 -9.23 12.39 -25.34
CA ILE A 175 -10.46 13.20 -25.38
C ILE A 175 -10.40 14.26 -26.49
#